data_e5723050735a6375562183ab97169984
#
_entry.id   e5723050735a6375562183ab97169984
#
_cell.length_a   1.000
_cell.length_b   1.000
_cell.length_c   1.000
_cell.angle_alpha   90.00
_cell.angle_beta   90.00
_cell.angle_gamma   90.00
#
_symmetry.space_group_name_H-M   'P 1'
#
loop_
_entity.id
_entity.type
_entity.pdbx_description
1 polymer ?
#
loop_
_entity_poly.entity_id
_entity_poly.type
_entity_poly.pdbx_seq_one_letter_code
_entity_poly.pdbx_strand_id
1 'polypeptide(L)'
;FSGCTSLTSIDIPNSVTSIRGGAFSNCTSLASIEIPNSVTSIGNSAFNGCTSLVSIDIPNSVTRIGDSAFSGCTSLASIDIPNSVTDIGNFAFSGCTSLASIDIPNSVTSIGFSAFRGCTSLASIDIPNSVTSIGNYAFQGCTSLASIELPNSVTSTGDYAFQGCTSLTNVDLKSCSYIREKAFQGCTSLKNVTFSANLSSIGDFSFEGCTSLETINVNKVSSIGNSAFSGCTALTTVYLPTSVKTIGNGAFRYCTSLADVYYAGDAAQWNAIKIEPYNEPLTGATIHYGGTAHTHSYTAAVTAPTCTEQGYTTYTCSCGDSYKSDYKDALGHDYQNGTCTRCGAKDPGATPPHTHDYKSVVTKPTCTQAGYTTYTCSCGSSYKTDYTAALGHDYKNGTCTRCGAKDPGVTPPHTHDYKSVVTKPTCTERGYTEHVCSCGSSYKTDYTAALGHDYKNDLCTRCGAKDPSAHTHDYKATVTKPTCTERGYTTYTCSVCGDSYKGSY
;
A
#
# COMPACT_ATOMS: atom_id res chain seq x y z
N PHE A 1 31.17 0.52 -1.42
CA PHE A 1 30.76 0.32 -2.84
C PHE A 1 30.02 1.55 -3.41
N SER A 2 30.05 2.70 -2.71
CA SER A 2 29.38 3.92 -3.22
C SER A 2 29.81 4.22 -4.66
N GLY A 3 28.82 4.45 -5.54
CA GLY A 3 29.05 4.74 -6.96
C GLY A 3 29.41 3.53 -7.82
N CYS A 4 29.30 2.32 -7.33
CA CYS A 4 29.54 1.10 -8.11
C CYS A 4 28.34 0.84 -9.05
N THR A 5 28.21 1.64 -10.11
CA THR A 5 27.06 1.65 -11.02
C THR A 5 26.86 0.33 -11.77
N SER A 6 27.88 -0.50 -11.92
CA SER A 6 27.80 -1.82 -12.56
C SER A 6 27.57 -2.97 -11.58
N LEU A 7 27.49 -2.71 -10.27
CA LEU A 7 27.25 -3.74 -9.27
C LEU A 7 25.80 -4.20 -9.34
N THR A 8 25.57 -5.46 -9.71
CA THR A 8 24.22 -6.04 -9.84
C THR A 8 23.78 -6.82 -8.62
N SER A 9 24.71 -7.45 -7.91
CA SER A 9 24.46 -8.18 -6.67
C SER A 9 25.73 -8.28 -5.84
N ILE A 10 25.59 -8.49 -4.54
CA ILE A 10 26.70 -8.71 -3.62
C ILE A 10 26.22 -9.55 -2.44
N ASP A 11 27.03 -10.50 -2.02
CA ASP A 11 26.78 -11.28 -0.83
C ASP A 11 27.43 -10.60 0.39
N ILE A 12 26.64 -10.32 1.40
CA ILE A 12 27.13 -9.74 2.68
C ILE A 12 27.38 -10.89 3.64
N PRO A 13 28.62 -11.09 4.10
CA PRO A 13 28.92 -12.19 5.00
C PRO A 13 28.30 -11.98 6.39
N ASN A 14 27.99 -13.07 7.09
CA ASN A 14 27.40 -13.07 8.45
C ASN A 14 28.28 -12.41 9.54
N SER A 15 29.52 -12.05 9.24
CA SER A 15 30.39 -11.27 10.11
C SER A 15 30.10 -9.77 10.12
N VAL A 16 29.29 -9.29 9.13
CA VAL A 16 28.91 -7.88 9.04
C VAL A 16 27.76 -7.60 10.00
N THR A 17 27.97 -6.67 10.91
CA THR A 17 26.96 -6.28 11.93
C THR A 17 26.27 -4.95 11.64
N SER A 18 26.75 -4.19 10.64
CA SER A 18 26.11 -2.93 10.24
C SER A 18 26.38 -2.61 8.79
N ILE A 19 25.38 -2.10 8.07
CA ILE A 19 25.57 -1.45 6.77
C ILE A 19 25.78 0.03 7.04
N ARG A 20 27.01 0.49 6.84
CA ARG A 20 27.41 1.86 7.14
C ARG A 20 26.81 2.87 6.17
N GLY A 21 26.85 4.14 6.56
CA GLY A 21 26.35 5.25 5.74
C GLY A 21 26.98 5.25 4.34
N GLY A 22 26.13 5.37 3.31
CA GLY A 22 26.52 5.42 1.91
C GLY A 22 27.15 4.13 1.35
N ALA A 23 27.09 3.01 2.06
CA ALA A 23 27.82 1.78 1.67
C ALA A 23 27.53 1.35 0.22
N PHE A 24 26.30 1.47 -0.25
CA PHE A 24 25.84 1.15 -1.61
C PHE A 24 25.20 2.35 -2.32
N SER A 25 25.46 3.56 -1.84
CA SER A 25 24.89 4.76 -2.46
C SER A 25 25.24 4.82 -3.94
N ASN A 26 24.25 5.11 -4.81
CA ASN A 26 24.39 5.18 -6.26
C ASN A 26 24.89 3.88 -6.92
N CYS A 27 24.66 2.73 -6.34
CA CYS A 27 24.81 1.43 -7.00
C CYS A 27 23.60 1.21 -7.92
N THR A 28 23.54 1.92 -9.04
CA THR A 28 22.34 2.03 -9.87
C THR A 28 21.88 0.73 -10.53
N SER A 29 22.77 -0.25 -10.71
CA SER A 29 22.43 -1.58 -11.25
C SER A 29 22.13 -2.63 -10.17
N LEU A 30 22.21 -2.26 -8.87
CA LEU A 30 21.95 -3.21 -7.79
C LEU A 30 20.46 -3.54 -7.75
N ALA A 31 20.10 -4.76 -8.21
CA ALA A 31 18.73 -5.20 -8.35
C ALA A 31 18.18 -5.88 -7.09
N SER A 32 19.05 -6.58 -6.38
CA SER A 32 18.72 -7.26 -5.13
C SER A 32 19.94 -7.36 -4.22
N ILE A 33 19.69 -7.43 -2.93
CA ILE A 33 20.73 -7.65 -1.93
C ILE A 33 20.10 -8.36 -0.73
N GLU A 34 20.80 -9.38 -0.22
CA GLU A 34 20.40 -10.07 1.00
C GLU A 34 21.13 -9.46 2.19
N ILE A 35 20.37 -9.03 3.20
CA ILE A 35 20.94 -8.50 4.46
C ILE A 35 20.94 -9.61 5.51
N PRO A 36 22.11 -10.04 6.00
CA PRO A 36 22.18 -11.13 6.97
C PRO A 36 21.62 -10.70 8.35
N ASN A 37 21.12 -11.67 9.11
CA ASN A 37 20.58 -11.47 10.45
C ASN A 37 21.59 -10.94 11.50
N SER A 38 22.86 -10.86 11.15
CA SER A 38 23.89 -10.21 11.97
C SER A 38 23.85 -8.68 11.92
N VAL A 39 23.18 -8.11 10.88
CA VAL A 39 23.09 -6.65 10.71
C VAL A 39 22.04 -6.08 11.64
N THR A 40 22.45 -5.12 12.48
CA THR A 40 21.57 -4.45 13.46
C THR A 40 21.18 -3.03 13.06
N SER A 41 21.82 -2.46 12.05
CA SER A 41 21.50 -1.10 11.58
C SER A 41 21.81 -0.89 10.11
N ILE A 42 20.93 -0.11 9.45
CA ILE A 42 21.11 0.42 8.10
C ILE A 42 21.42 1.92 8.24
N GLY A 43 22.62 2.31 7.83
CA GLY A 43 23.13 3.67 7.99
C GLY A 43 22.53 4.68 7.02
N ASN A 44 22.81 5.96 7.25
CA ASN A 44 22.32 7.05 6.40
C ASN A 44 22.77 6.87 4.94
N SER A 45 21.84 7.07 4.00
CA SER A 45 22.11 6.95 2.57
C SER A 45 22.65 5.58 2.12
N ALA A 46 22.47 4.52 2.91
CA ALA A 46 23.11 3.22 2.67
C ALA A 46 22.82 2.68 1.26
N PHE A 47 21.60 2.83 0.76
CA PHE A 47 21.12 2.43 -0.57
C PHE A 47 20.58 3.62 -1.38
N ASN A 48 20.95 4.85 -1.00
CA ASN A 48 20.50 6.04 -1.72
C ASN A 48 20.83 5.92 -3.22
N GLY A 49 19.83 6.13 -4.10
CA GLY A 49 20.03 6.10 -5.54
C GLY A 49 20.28 4.70 -6.14
N CYS A 50 19.96 3.62 -5.43
CA CYS A 50 19.93 2.27 -5.99
C CYS A 50 18.69 2.11 -6.87
N THR A 51 18.72 2.71 -8.06
CA THR A 51 17.54 2.85 -8.93
C THR A 51 16.97 1.54 -9.45
N SER A 52 17.77 0.48 -9.54
CA SER A 52 17.33 -0.85 -9.96
C SER A 52 16.89 -1.78 -8.82
N LEU A 53 16.97 -1.34 -7.56
CA LEU A 53 16.61 -2.15 -6.41
C LEU A 53 15.08 -2.35 -6.38
N VAL A 54 14.62 -3.59 -6.58
CA VAL A 54 13.19 -3.91 -6.68
C VAL A 54 12.59 -4.27 -5.32
N SER A 55 13.32 -5.02 -4.54
CA SER A 55 12.93 -5.43 -3.19
C SER A 55 14.16 -5.62 -2.31
N ILE A 56 13.96 -5.54 -1.00
CA ILE A 56 14.99 -5.79 -0.01
C ILE A 56 14.32 -6.30 1.27
N ASP A 57 14.84 -7.39 1.80
CA ASP A 57 14.38 -7.95 3.07
C ASP A 57 15.20 -7.35 4.21
N ILE A 58 14.52 -6.68 5.15
CA ILE A 58 15.16 -6.12 6.34
C ILE A 58 15.02 -7.12 7.49
N PRO A 59 16.11 -7.68 8.01
CA PRO A 59 16.03 -8.67 9.07
C PRO A 59 15.56 -8.07 10.40
N ASN A 60 14.93 -8.91 11.24
CA ASN A 60 14.42 -8.53 12.56
C ASN A 60 15.50 -8.05 13.56
N SER A 61 16.77 -8.18 13.21
CA SER A 61 17.90 -7.61 13.98
C SER A 61 18.07 -6.11 13.78
N VAL A 62 17.52 -5.54 12.69
CA VAL A 62 17.64 -4.11 12.38
C VAL A 62 16.67 -3.31 13.25
N THR A 63 17.20 -2.35 14.00
CA THR A 63 16.43 -1.49 14.91
C THR A 63 16.23 -0.07 14.37
N ARG A 64 16.98 0.32 13.34
CA ARG A 64 16.93 1.66 12.76
C ARG A 64 17.17 1.65 11.27
N ILE A 65 16.37 2.44 10.55
CA ILE A 65 16.56 2.83 9.15
C ILE A 65 17.07 4.28 9.15
N GLY A 66 18.29 4.48 8.66
CA GLY A 66 18.96 5.79 8.66
C GLY A 66 18.33 6.81 7.70
N ASP A 67 18.75 8.07 7.82
CA ASP A 67 18.31 9.14 6.93
C ASP A 67 18.69 8.83 5.48
N SER A 68 17.74 9.06 4.56
CA SER A 68 17.90 8.81 3.12
C SER A 68 18.31 7.37 2.77
N ALA A 69 18.10 6.40 3.66
CA ALA A 69 18.63 5.04 3.49
C ALA A 69 18.24 4.41 2.14
N PHE A 70 17.01 4.63 1.67
CA PHE A 70 16.47 4.15 0.39
C PHE A 70 16.01 5.29 -0.53
N SER A 71 16.45 6.53 -0.27
CA SER A 71 16.06 7.67 -1.09
C SER A 71 16.45 7.45 -2.55
N GLY A 72 15.51 7.68 -3.48
CA GLY A 72 15.77 7.51 -4.91
C GLY A 72 15.86 6.05 -5.39
N CYS A 73 15.44 5.07 -4.60
CA CYS A 73 15.26 3.68 -5.06
C CYS A 73 13.99 3.59 -5.90
N THR A 74 14.07 4.09 -7.14
CA THR A 74 12.89 4.30 -8.00
C THR A 74 12.18 3.03 -8.42
N SER A 75 12.86 1.88 -8.43
CA SER A 75 12.26 0.58 -8.75
C SER A 75 11.75 -0.19 -7.52
N LEU A 76 11.96 0.33 -6.30
CA LEU A 76 11.54 -0.34 -5.07
C LEU A 76 10.01 -0.36 -4.99
N ALA A 77 9.43 -1.56 -5.20
CA ALA A 77 7.98 -1.74 -5.29
C ALA A 77 7.33 -2.05 -3.94
N SER A 78 8.05 -2.75 -3.08
CA SER A 78 7.63 -3.09 -1.72
C SER A 78 8.84 -3.22 -0.79
N ILE A 79 8.61 -3.03 0.49
CA ILE A 79 9.60 -3.24 1.54
C ILE A 79 8.87 -3.56 2.85
N ASP A 80 9.30 -4.62 3.52
CA ASP A 80 8.79 -5.00 4.82
C ASP A 80 9.67 -4.39 5.92
N ILE A 81 9.06 -3.58 6.80
CA ILE A 81 9.74 -2.97 7.94
C ILE A 81 9.48 -3.85 9.17
N PRO A 82 10.52 -4.47 9.76
CA PRO A 82 10.33 -5.36 10.89
C PRO A 82 9.92 -4.59 12.17
N ASN A 83 9.21 -5.29 13.08
CA ASN A 83 8.78 -4.74 14.37
C ASN A 83 9.93 -4.32 15.32
N SER A 84 11.16 -4.61 14.97
CA SER A 84 12.36 -4.13 15.69
C SER A 84 12.70 -2.67 15.37
N VAL A 85 12.20 -2.13 14.23
CA VAL A 85 12.46 -0.74 13.82
C VAL A 85 11.58 0.20 14.61
N THR A 86 12.19 1.17 15.30
CA THR A 86 11.50 2.17 16.13
C THR A 86 11.45 3.55 15.50
N ASP A 87 12.23 3.78 14.44
CA ASP A 87 12.39 5.09 13.83
C ASP A 87 12.62 4.98 12.33
N ILE A 88 11.87 5.75 11.55
CA ILE A 88 12.05 5.93 10.10
C ILE A 88 12.73 7.28 9.89
N GLY A 89 13.97 7.24 9.42
CA GLY A 89 14.81 8.42 9.24
C GLY A 89 14.25 9.44 8.24
N ASN A 90 14.82 10.65 8.26
CA ASN A 90 14.47 11.69 7.29
C ASN A 90 14.79 11.23 5.87
N PHE A 91 13.91 11.54 4.91
CA PHE A 91 14.06 11.14 3.51
C PHE A 91 14.20 9.63 3.27
N ALA A 92 13.91 8.77 4.26
CA ALA A 92 14.26 7.35 4.19
C ALA A 92 13.80 6.67 2.89
N PHE A 93 12.61 6.98 2.39
CA PHE A 93 12.03 6.46 1.15
C PHE A 93 11.70 7.57 0.12
N SER A 94 12.30 8.76 0.28
CA SER A 94 12.01 9.88 -0.63
C SER A 94 12.34 9.50 -2.08
N GLY A 95 11.38 9.71 -2.99
CA GLY A 95 11.56 9.39 -4.41
C GLY A 95 11.53 7.91 -4.76
N CYS A 96 11.02 7.03 -3.88
CA CYS A 96 10.71 5.64 -4.21
C CYS A 96 9.42 5.60 -5.06
N THR A 97 9.54 5.96 -6.33
CA THR A 97 8.39 6.22 -7.21
C THR A 97 7.55 4.98 -7.52
N SER A 98 8.11 3.77 -7.42
CA SER A 98 7.40 2.51 -7.61
C SER A 98 6.80 1.93 -6.33
N LEU A 99 7.07 2.52 -5.15
CA LEU A 99 6.58 2.00 -3.87
C LEU A 99 5.06 2.16 -3.80
N ALA A 100 4.34 1.02 -3.90
CA ALA A 100 2.88 0.99 -3.99
C ALA A 100 2.20 0.90 -2.62
N SER A 101 2.82 0.22 -1.68
CA SER A 101 2.37 0.07 -0.30
C SER A 101 3.56 -0.11 0.64
N ILE A 102 3.38 0.21 1.90
CA ILE A 102 4.34 -0.02 2.97
C ILE A 102 3.60 -0.14 4.30
N ASP A 103 3.94 -1.17 5.07
CA ASP A 103 3.40 -1.37 6.40
C ASP A 103 4.33 -0.73 7.44
N ILE A 104 3.79 0.19 8.23
CA ILE A 104 4.52 0.84 9.33
C ILE A 104 4.26 0.06 10.62
N PRO A 105 5.28 -0.56 11.23
CA PRO A 105 5.07 -1.37 12.42
C PRO A 105 4.72 -0.52 13.65
N ASN A 106 4.00 -1.13 14.61
CA ASN A 106 3.60 -0.50 15.87
C ASN A 106 4.77 -0.07 16.78
N SER A 107 5.98 -0.42 16.44
CA SER A 107 7.20 0.04 17.11
C SER A 107 7.62 1.45 16.70
N VAL A 108 7.16 1.93 15.53
CA VAL A 108 7.52 3.26 15.02
C VAL A 108 6.73 4.34 15.75
N THR A 109 7.42 5.36 16.25
CA THR A 109 6.82 6.46 17.02
C THR A 109 6.77 7.79 16.26
N SER A 110 7.53 7.89 15.16
CA SER A 110 7.54 9.11 14.32
C SER A 110 7.83 8.78 12.87
N ILE A 111 7.27 9.59 11.98
CA ILE A 111 7.59 9.59 10.54
C ILE A 111 8.48 10.80 10.27
N GLY A 112 9.67 10.56 9.75
CA GLY A 112 10.72 11.57 9.55
C GLY A 112 10.36 12.66 8.52
N PHE A 113 11.17 13.72 8.47
CA PHE A 113 11.08 14.78 7.47
C PHE A 113 11.21 14.19 6.06
N SER A 114 10.27 14.50 5.16
CA SER A 114 10.25 14.01 3.76
C SER A 114 10.37 12.49 3.61
N ALA A 115 9.99 11.71 4.62
CA ALA A 115 10.25 10.26 4.64
C ALA A 115 9.70 9.53 3.40
N PHE A 116 8.52 9.89 2.89
CA PHE A 116 7.86 9.32 1.71
C PHE A 116 7.64 10.35 0.59
N ARG A 117 8.39 11.46 0.63
CA ARG A 117 8.25 12.50 -0.39
C ARG A 117 8.43 11.93 -1.79
N GLY A 118 7.45 12.19 -2.69
CA GLY A 118 7.54 11.76 -4.09
C GLY A 118 7.38 10.26 -4.32
N CYS A 119 6.81 9.51 -3.37
CA CYS A 119 6.38 8.13 -3.58
C CYS A 119 5.09 8.13 -4.40
N THR A 120 5.24 8.37 -5.71
CA THR A 120 4.09 8.66 -6.60
C THR A 120 3.14 7.49 -6.80
N SER A 121 3.59 6.25 -6.60
CA SER A 121 2.75 5.05 -6.68
C SER A 121 2.09 4.65 -5.35
N LEU A 122 2.44 5.31 -4.23
CA LEU A 122 1.92 4.96 -2.91
C LEU A 122 0.40 5.26 -2.86
N ALA A 123 -0.41 4.19 -2.88
CA ALA A 123 -1.86 4.30 -2.97
C ALA A 123 -2.54 4.38 -1.60
N SER A 124 -1.98 3.71 -0.62
CA SER A 124 -2.43 3.71 0.78
C SER A 124 -1.26 3.52 1.73
N ILE A 125 -1.42 3.97 2.95
CA ILE A 125 -0.49 3.74 4.06
C ILE A 125 -1.26 3.76 5.37
N ASP A 126 -1.04 2.75 6.20
CA ASP A 126 -1.61 2.68 7.54
C ASP A 126 -0.60 3.26 8.53
N ILE A 127 -1.02 4.31 9.26
CA ILE A 127 -0.19 4.94 10.28
C ILE A 127 -0.64 4.41 11.65
N PRO A 128 0.22 3.65 12.35
CA PRO A 128 -0.17 3.03 13.62
C PRO A 128 -0.34 4.07 14.74
N ASN A 129 -1.12 3.71 15.77
CA ASN A 129 -1.38 4.55 16.94
C ASN A 129 -0.13 4.89 17.79
N SER A 130 0.98 4.22 17.55
CA SER A 130 2.28 4.54 18.15
C SER A 130 2.89 5.83 17.60
N VAL A 131 2.55 6.20 16.37
CA VAL A 131 3.07 7.42 15.73
C VAL A 131 2.43 8.64 16.37
N THR A 132 3.24 9.54 16.90
CA THR A 132 2.83 10.79 17.54
C THR A 132 3.12 12.03 16.72
N SER A 133 3.96 11.92 15.70
CA SER A 133 4.34 13.04 14.84
C SER A 133 4.55 12.64 13.39
N ILE A 134 4.13 13.52 12.49
CA ILE A 134 4.38 13.44 11.05
C ILE A 134 5.30 14.62 10.68
N GLY A 135 6.43 14.29 10.08
CA GLY A 135 7.44 15.28 9.68
C GLY A 135 6.95 16.20 8.56
N ASN A 136 7.62 17.36 8.42
CA ASN A 136 7.36 18.25 7.30
C ASN A 136 7.66 17.52 5.98
N TYR A 137 6.85 17.76 4.95
CA TYR A 137 6.95 17.15 3.61
C TYR A 137 6.82 15.62 3.60
N ALA A 138 6.37 14.97 4.68
CA ALA A 138 6.45 13.52 4.84
C ALA A 138 5.85 12.74 3.66
N PHE A 139 4.72 13.17 3.11
CA PHE A 139 4.01 12.57 1.98
C PHE A 139 3.86 13.53 0.79
N GLN A 140 4.68 14.59 0.74
CA GLN A 140 4.60 15.55 -0.38
C GLN A 140 4.74 14.86 -1.72
N GLY A 141 3.77 15.08 -2.61
CA GLY A 141 3.80 14.52 -3.97
C GLY A 141 3.51 13.02 -4.06
N CYS A 142 2.90 12.42 -3.05
CA CYS A 142 2.34 11.06 -3.14
C CYS A 142 1.04 11.12 -3.96
N THR A 143 1.18 11.24 -5.27
CA THR A 143 0.07 11.57 -6.18
C THR A 143 -1.00 10.48 -6.27
N SER A 144 -0.67 9.22 -5.97
CA SER A 144 -1.62 8.10 -5.95
C SER A 144 -2.31 7.88 -4.61
N LEU A 145 -1.89 8.60 -3.53
CA LEU A 145 -2.46 8.41 -2.20
C LEU A 145 -3.93 8.83 -2.17
N ALA A 146 -4.83 7.85 -2.10
CA ALA A 146 -6.27 8.05 -2.21
C ALA A 146 -6.96 8.35 -0.87
N SER A 147 -6.43 7.79 0.20
CA SER A 147 -6.92 7.98 1.56
C SER A 147 -5.79 7.93 2.58
N ILE A 148 -5.97 8.58 3.70
CA ILE A 148 -5.09 8.48 4.86
C ILE A 148 -5.90 8.70 6.13
N GLU A 149 -5.66 7.85 7.13
CA GLU A 149 -6.19 8.01 8.47
C GLU A 149 -5.06 8.42 9.40
N LEU A 150 -5.25 9.56 10.09
CA LEU A 150 -4.31 10.01 11.10
C LEU A 150 -4.74 9.43 12.46
N PRO A 151 -3.85 8.72 13.17
CA PRO A 151 -4.19 8.19 14.48
C PRO A 151 -4.41 9.31 15.50
N ASN A 152 -5.17 9.02 16.55
CA ASN A 152 -5.49 9.99 17.61
C ASN A 152 -4.25 10.53 18.35
N SER A 153 -3.14 9.85 18.24
CA SER A 153 -1.84 10.28 18.78
C SER A 153 -1.21 11.44 18.01
N VAL A 154 -1.61 11.66 16.74
CA VAL A 154 -1.12 12.78 15.92
C VAL A 154 -1.98 14.00 16.12
N THR A 155 -1.46 15.00 16.82
CA THR A 155 -2.19 16.22 17.17
C THR A 155 -1.96 17.39 16.21
N SER A 156 -1.07 17.24 15.24
CA SER A 156 -0.74 18.26 14.24
C SER A 156 -0.17 17.59 12.98
N THR A 157 -0.50 18.13 11.83
CA THR A 157 0.20 17.80 10.56
C THR A 157 1.61 18.43 10.55
N GLY A 158 2.52 17.90 9.70
CA GLY A 158 3.74 18.63 9.34
C GLY A 158 3.46 19.73 8.32
N ASP A 159 4.38 20.70 8.19
CA ASP A 159 4.31 21.65 7.08
C ASP A 159 4.48 20.90 5.76
N TYR A 160 3.64 21.21 4.75
CA TYR A 160 3.66 20.57 3.42
C TYR A 160 3.43 19.05 3.46
N ALA A 161 2.95 18.48 4.56
CA ALA A 161 2.99 17.03 4.79
C ALA A 161 2.30 16.21 3.68
N PHE A 162 1.19 16.69 3.13
CA PHE A 162 0.41 16.06 2.06
C PHE A 162 0.29 16.94 0.81
N GLN A 163 1.18 17.93 0.67
CA GLN A 163 1.15 18.83 -0.50
C GLN A 163 1.23 18.02 -1.79
N GLY A 164 0.29 18.28 -2.72
CA GLY A 164 0.29 17.62 -4.03
C GLY A 164 -0.14 16.16 -4.02
N CYS A 165 -0.81 15.68 -2.97
CA CYS A 165 -1.48 14.37 -2.95
C CYS A 165 -2.77 14.48 -3.78
N THR A 166 -2.63 14.48 -5.10
CA THR A 166 -3.72 14.83 -6.02
C THR A 166 -4.87 13.83 -6.06
N SER A 167 -4.66 12.58 -5.66
CA SER A 167 -5.70 11.56 -5.56
C SER A 167 -6.41 11.50 -4.21
N LEU A 168 -5.93 12.26 -3.20
CA LEU A 168 -6.51 12.23 -1.85
C LEU A 168 -7.94 12.79 -1.87
N THR A 169 -8.92 11.97 -1.52
CA THR A 169 -10.34 12.34 -1.57
C THR A 169 -10.92 12.74 -0.22
N ASN A 170 -10.46 12.13 0.84
CA ASN A 170 -10.96 12.34 2.19
C ASN A 170 -9.81 12.39 3.18
N VAL A 171 -9.93 13.24 4.20
CA VAL A 171 -8.98 13.26 5.31
C VAL A 171 -9.72 13.47 6.63
N ASP A 172 -9.33 12.67 7.63
CA ASP A 172 -9.85 12.78 8.99
C ASP A 172 -8.80 13.43 9.91
N LEU A 173 -9.09 14.64 10.37
CA LEU A 173 -8.22 15.46 11.22
C LEU A 173 -8.79 15.59 12.64
N LYS A 174 -9.62 14.63 13.09
CA LYS A 174 -10.32 14.69 14.41
C LYS A 174 -9.41 14.91 15.62
N SER A 175 -8.15 14.47 15.53
CA SER A 175 -7.15 14.62 16.60
C SER A 175 -6.33 15.89 16.50
N CYS A 176 -6.32 16.56 15.34
CA CYS A 176 -5.45 17.71 15.11
C CYS A 176 -5.97 18.98 15.78
N SER A 177 -5.15 19.59 16.61
CA SER A 177 -5.42 20.92 17.18
C SER A 177 -4.89 22.06 16.31
N TYR A 178 -4.06 21.73 15.33
CA TYR A 178 -3.41 22.68 14.44
C TYR A 178 -3.17 22.06 13.06
N ILE A 179 -3.52 22.78 11.99
CA ILE A 179 -3.17 22.42 10.60
C ILE A 179 -2.04 23.33 10.14
N ARG A 180 -0.94 22.74 9.75
CA ARG A 180 0.30 23.44 9.40
C ARG A 180 0.26 24.08 8.02
N GLU A 181 1.28 24.92 7.74
CA GLU A 181 1.45 25.59 6.46
C GLU A 181 1.47 24.58 5.29
N LYS A 182 0.66 24.85 4.25
CA LYS A 182 0.59 24.07 3.00
C LYS A 182 0.35 22.59 3.18
N ALA A 183 -0.19 22.14 4.32
CA ALA A 183 -0.32 20.73 4.66
C ALA A 183 -1.05 19.91 3.57
N PHE A 184 -2.08 20.46 2.94
CA PHE A 184 -2.89 19.84 1.87
C PHE A 184 -2.93 20.68 0.59
N GLN A 185 -1.97 21.58 0.40
CA GLN A 185 -1.92 22.43 -0.80
C GLN A 185 -1.90 21.57 -2.06
N GLY A 186 -2.79 21.84 -3.01
CA GLY A 186 -2.85 21.13 -4.29
C GLY A 186 -3.41 19.71 -4.21
N CYS A 187 -4.12 19.34 -3.14
CA CYS A 187 -4.89 18.10 -3.06
C CYS A 187 -6.18 18.25 -3.89
N THR A 188 -6.05 18.20 -5.21
CA THR A 188 -7.12 18.60 -6.14
C THR A 188 -8.36 17.73 -6.08
N SER A 189 -8.27 16.46 -5.65
CA SER A 189 -9.41 15.55 -5.48
C SER A 189 -10.03 15.59 -4.09
N LEU A 190 -9.49 16.38 -3.15
CA LEU A 190 -9.95 16.42 -1.76
C LEU A 190 -11.37 17.04 -1.68
N LYS A 191 -12.34 16.22 -1.34
CA LYS A 191 -13.76 16.60 -1.23
C LYS A 191 -14.19 16.86 0.21
N ASN A 192 -13.77 15.97 1.13
CA ASN A 192 -14.24 15.98 2.50
C ASN A 192 -13.08 16.08 3.49
N VAL A 193 -13.19 17.00 4.43
CA VAL A 193 -12.27 17.18 5.55
C VAL A 193 -13.08 17.15 6.84
N THR A 194 -12.79 16.17 7.70
CA THR A 194 -13.34 16.16 9.06
C THR A 194 -12.37 16.91 9.98
N PHE A 195 -12.79 18.06 10.44
CA PHE A 195 -11.99 18.89 11.35
C PHE A 195 -12.18 18.50 12.81
N SER A 196 -11.11 18.62 13.59
CA SER A 196 -11.15 18.43 15.04
C SER A 196 -12.09 19.43 15.72
N ALA A 197 -12.84 18.96 16.71
CA ALA A 197 -13.57 19.84 17.63
C ALA A 197 -12.64 20.75 18.45
N ASN A 198 -11.36 20.45 18.52
CA ASN A 198 -10.34 21.24 19.24
C ASN A 198 -9.40 22.00 18.30
N LEU A 199 -9.71 22.05 17.00
CA LEU A 199 -8.89 22.78 16.03
C LEU A 199 -8.88 24.27 16.37
N SER A 200 -7.69 24.81 16.65
CA SER A 200 -7.51 26.20 17.07
C SER A 200 -7.17 27.14 15.93
N SER A 201 -6.44 26.66 14.93
CA SER A 201 -6.07 27.47 13.76
C SER A 201 -5.78 26.62 12.52
N ILE A 202 -5.96 27.26 11.37
CA ILE A 202 -5.68 26.75 10.04
C ILE A 202 -4.53 27.59 9.48
N GLY A 203 -3.42 26.92 9.11
CA GLY A 203 -2.18 27.55 8.64
C GLY A 203 -2.30 28.16 7.25
N ASP A 204 -1.27 28.93 6.88
CA ASP A 204 -1.18 29.58 5.57
C ASP A 204 -1.15 28.53 4.44
N PHE A 205 -1.90 28.78 3.35
CA PHE A 205 -1.97 27.95 2.15
C PHE A 205 -2.38 26.48 2.39
N SER A 206 -2.91 26.14 3.56
CA SER A 206 -3.06 24.74 4.00
C SER A 206 -3.96 23.90 3.10
N PHE A 207 -4.97 24.48 2.46
CA PHE A 207 -5.87 23.85 1.48
C PHE A 207 -5.89 24.60 0.14
N GLU A 208 -4.87 25.42 -0.13
CA GLU A 208 -4.82 26.15 -1.41
C GLU A 208 -4.88 25.18 -2.59
N GLY A 209 -5.76 25.45 -3.55
CA GLY A 209 -5.93 24.64 -4.74
C GLY A 209 -6.60 23.29 -4.52
N CYS A 210 -7.30 23.08 -3.40
CA CYS A 210 -8.18 21.93 -3.20
C CYS A 210 -9.47 22.12 -4.01
N THR A 211 -9.36 21.95 -5.32
CA THR A 211 -10.42 22.35 -6.28
C THR A 211 -11.72 21.56 -6.16
N SER A 212 -11.70 20.38 -5.51
CA SER A 212 -12.88 19.55 -5.28
C SER A 212 -13.52 19.72 -3.89
N LEU A 213 -12.97 20.58 -3.02
CA LEU A 213 -13.49 20.79 -1.67
C LEU A 213 -14.80 21.58 -1.71
N GLU A 214 -15.89 20.96 -1.27
CA GLU A 214 -17.25 21.50 -1.43
C GLU A 214 -17.74 22.29 -0.19
N THR A 215 -17.32 21.87 0.99
CA THR A 215 -17.80 22.44 2.26
C THR A 215 -16.69 22.50 3.30
N ILE A 216 -16.69 23.56 4.09
CA ILE A 216 -15.82 23.71 5.26
C ILE A 216 -16.70 23.90 6.50
N ASN A 217 -16.47 23.09 7.53
CA ASN A 217 -17.14 23.21 8.81
C ASN A 217 -16.13 23.18 9.96
N VAL A 218 -15.88 24.32 10.59
CA VAL A 218 -14.90 24.48 11.67
C VAL A 218 -15.58 24.98 12.95
N ASN A 219 -15.33 24.31 14.07
CA ASN A 219 -16.10 24.53 15.30
C ASN A 219 -15.45 25.48 16.33
N LYS A 220 -14.12 25.57 16.37
CA LYS A 220 -13.40 26.36 17.38
C LYS A 220 -12.23 27.18 16.86
N VAL A 221 -12.09 27.26 15.56
CA VAL A 221 -11.00 28.00 14.93
C VAL A 221 -11.02 29.46 15.32
N SER A 222 -9.87 29.99 15.74
CA SER A 222 -9.69 31.42 16.07
C SER A 222 -9.06 32.21 14.93
N SER A 223 -8.29 31.54 14.06
CA SER A 223 -7.64 32.17 12.91
C SER A 223 -7.59 31.23 11.69
N ILE A 224 -7.81 31.82 10.54
CA ILE A 224 -7.61 31.19 9.23
C ILE A 224 -6.46 31.93 8.56
N GLY A 225 -5.44 31.19 8.13
CA GLY A 225 -4.20 31.73 7.55
C GLY A 225 -4.37 32.35 6.17
N ASN A 226 -3.29 32.97 5.68
CA ASN A 226 -3.25 33.55 4.34
C ASN A 226 -3.43 32.49 3.28
N SER A 227 -4.27 32.75 2.27
CA SER A 227 -4.55 31.84 1.16
C SER A 227 -4.95 30.41 1.58
N ALA A 228 -5.45 30.24 2.82
CA ALA A 228 -5.70 28.89 3.38
C ALA A 228 -6.61 28.03 2.52
N PHE A 229 -7.61 28.61 1.84
CA PHE A 229 -8.56 27.97 0.93
C PHE A 229 -8.56 28.62 -0.47
N SER A 230 -7.51 29.36 -0.79
CA SER A 230 -7.42 30.03 -2.10
C SER A 230 -7.54 29.00 -3.23
N GLY A 231 -8.37 29.25 -4.23
CA GLY A 231 -8.57 28.37 -5.37
C GLY A 231 -9.39 27.11 -5.07
N CYS A 232 -10.10 27.04 -3.96
CA CYS A 232 -11.09 25.99 -3.70
C CYS A 232 -12.34 26.27 -4.55
N THR A 233 -12.26 25.99 -5.86
CA THR A 233 -13.28 26.42 -6.83
C THR A 233 -14.62 25.74 -6.69
N ALA A 234 -14.68 24.54 -6.11
CA ALA A 234 -15.93 23.82 -5.82
C ALA A 234 -16.56 24.22 -4.47
N LEU A 235 -15.89 25.05 -3.65
CA LEU A 235 -16.37 25.42 -2.33
C LEU A 235 -17.63 26.27 -2.43
N THR A 236 -18.77 25.72 -1.97
CA THR A 236 -20.07 26.37 -2.01
C THR A 236 -20.47 26.94 -0.65
N THR A 237 -20.05 26.28 0.44
CA THR A 237 -20.56 26.57 1.78
C THR A 237 -19.45 26.56 2.82
N VAL A 238 -19.46 27.55 3.71
CA VAL A 238 -18.51 27.71 4.81
C VAL A 238 -19.25 27.90 6.11
N TYR A 239 -18.95 27.10 7.14
CA TYR A 239 -19.45 27.26 8.51
C TYR A 239 -18.34 27.78 9.40
N LEU A 240 -18.58 28.96 10.04
CA LEU A 240 -17.61 29.65 10.89
C LEU A 240 -18.14 29.83 12.30
N PRO A 241 -17.35 29.55 13.35
CA PRO A 241 -17.71 29.73 14.73
C PRO A 241 -17.51 31.19 15.19
N THR A 242 -18.13 31.56 16.33
CA THR A 242 -17.91 32.89 16.96
C THR A 242 -16.48 33.09 17.47
N SER A 243 -15.68 32.02 17.55
CA SER A 243 -14.28 32.11 17.98
C SER A 243 -13.35 32.69 16.90
N VAL A 244 -13.76 32.76 15.63
CA VAL A 244 -12.94 33.35 14.55
C VAL A 244 -12.74 34.84 14.81
N LYS A 245 -11.48 35.26 14.85
CA LYS A 245 -11.04 36.66 15.05
C LYS A 245 -10.36 37.23 13.84
N THR A 246 -9.64 36.38 13.08
CA THR A 246 -8.85 36.78 11.92
C THR A 246 -9.02 35.84 10.75
N ILE A 247 -9.18 36.38 9.56
CA ILE A 247 -9.16 35.70 8.28
C ILE A 247 -8.06 36.35 7.44
N GLY A 248 -7.04 35.56 7.09
CA GLY A 248 -5.83 36.02 6.44
C GLY A 248 -6.05 36.54 5.03
N ASN A 249 -5.01 37.13 4.48
CA ASN A 249 -4.99 37.71 3.14
C ASN A 249 -5.32 36.64 2.10
N GLY A 250 -6.38 36.87 1.29
CA GLY A 250 -6.79 35.97 0.23
C GLY A 250 -7.18 34.57 0.69
N ALA A 251 -7.55 34.38 1.97
CA ALA A 251 -7.87 33.07 2.53
C ALA A 251 -8.91 32.30 1.69
N PHE A 252 -9.86 33.00 1.09
CA PHE A 252 -10.90 32.47 0.19
C PHE A 252 -10.81 33.03 -1.24
N ARG A 253 -9.63 33.53 -1.61
CA ARG A 253 -9.43 34.04 -2.97
C ARG A 253 -9.70 32.95 -4.01
N TYR A 254 -10.35 33.29 -5.10
CA TYR A 254 -10.73 32.36 -6.18
C TYR A 254 -11.68 31.20 -5.77
N CYS A 255 -12.37 31.30 -4.64
CA CYS A 255 -13.49 30.40 -4.30
C CYS A 255 -14.74 30.81 -5.10
N THR A 256 -14.72 30.57 -6.41
CA THR A 256 -15.68 31.13 -7.36
C THR A 256 -17.11 30.59 -7.20
N SER A 257 -17.29 29.46 -6.53
CA SER A 257 -18.59 28.84 -6.26
C SER A 257 -19.15 29.17 -4.89
N LEU A 258 -18.45 29.97 -4.05
CA LEU A 258 -18.86 30.24 -2.67
C LEU A 258 -20.12 31.10 -2.67
N ALA A 259 -21.23 30.50 -2.21
CA ALA A 259 -22.55 31.10 -2.18
C ALA A 259 -23.01 31.45 -0.76
N ASP A 260 -22.72 30.57 0.20
CA ASP A 260 -23.28 30.68 1.54
C ASP A 260 -22.21 30.62 2.63
N VAL A 261 -22.29 31.51 3.59
CA VAL A 261 -21.46 31.53 4.81
C VAL A 261 -22.38 31.50 6.02
N TYR A 262 -22.31 30.43 6.78
CA TYR A 262 -23.05 30.31 8.04
C TYR A 262 -22.14 30.70 9.19
N TYR A 263 -22.42 31.88 9.78
CA TYR A 263 -21.68 32.37 10.93
C TYR A 263 -22.49 32.14 12.21
N ALA A 264 -21.88 31.52 13.20
CA ALA A 264 -22.56 31.15 14.44
C ALA A 264 -22.98 32.35 15.33
N GLY A 265 -22.43 33.55 15.08
CA GLY A 265 -22.71 34.77 15.79
C GLY A 265 -23.70 35.68 15.06
N ASP A 266 -23.83 36.91 15.57
CA ASP A 266 -24.62 37.95 14.97
C ASP A 266 -23.80 38.83 13.99
N ALA A 267 -24.50 39.80 13.36
CA ALA A 267 -23.87 40.72 12.40
C ALA A 267 -22.80 41.61 13.03
N ALA A 268 -22.99 42.02 14.29
CA ALA A 268 -21.99 42.85 14.98
C ALA A 268 -20.71 42.09 15.25
N GLN A 269 -20.83 40.82 15.63
CA GLN A 269 -19.69 39.91 15.83
C GLN A 269 -18.98 39.58 14.52
N TRP A 270 -19.72 39.38 13.41
CA TRP A 270 -19.17 39.22 12.09
C TRP A 270 -18.32 40.41 11.67
N ASN A 271 -18.88 41.62 11.82
CA ASN A 271 -18.18 42.85 11.45
C ASN A 271 -16.96 43.16 12.35
N ALA A 272 -16.83 42.50 13.48
CA ALA A 272 -15.66 42.56 14.34
C ALA A 272 -14.51 41.62 13.92
N ILE A 273 -14.76 40.70 12.99
CA ILE A 273 -13.72 39.81 12.46
C ILE A 273 -12.77 40.63 11.57
N LYS A 274 -11.47 40.54 11.84
CA LYS A 274 -10.45 41.13 10.95
C LYS A 274 -10.32 40.29 9.71
N ILE A 275 -10.96 40.68 8.61
CA ILE A 275 -10.85 40.03 7.29
C ILE A 275 -9.85 40.84 6.48
N GLU A 276 -8.70 40.20 6.14
CA GLU A 276 -7.67 40.81 5.33
C GLU A 276 -8.09 40.90 3.84
N PRO A 277 -7.41 41.68 2.99
CA PRO A 277 -7.77 41.88 1.59
C PRO A 277 -7.85 40.57 0.76
N TYR A 278 -8.47 40.65 -0.42
CA TYR A 278 -8.63 39.58 -1.41
C TYR A 278 -9.51 38.43 -0.95
N ASN A 279 -10.52 38.72 -0.11
CA ASN A 279 -11.53 37.76 0.35
C ASN A 279 -12.92 38.07 -0.22
N GLU A 280 -13.00 38.69 -1.42
CA GLU A 280 -14.25 39.08 -2.08
C GLU A 280 -15.23 37.89 -2.21
N PRO A 281 -14.80 36.64 -2.54
CA PRO A 281 -15.73 35.51 -2.55
C PRO A 281 -16.43 35.27 -1.20
N LEU A 282 -15.71 35.40 -0.10
CA LEU A 282 -16.29 35.24 1.26
C LEU A 282 -17.22 36.39 1.64
N THR A 283 -16.79 37.64 1.40
CA THR A 283 -17.56 38.83 1.80
C THR A 283 -18.72 39.09 0.84
N GLY A 284 -18.68 38.58 -0.36
CA GLY A 284 -19.74 38.67 -1.37
C GLY A 284 -20.80 37.55 -1.28
N ALA A 285 -20.52 36.49 -0.51
CA ALA A 285 -21.46 35.39 -0.29
C ALA A 285 -22.64 35.85 0.62
N THR A 286 -23.71 35.07 0.62
CA THR A 286 -24.84 35.27 1.55
C THR A 286 -24.41 34.87 2.95
N ILE A 287 -24.42 35.83 3.89
CA ILE A 287 -24.06 35.59 5.29
C ILE A 287 -25.33 35.26 6.09
N HIS A 288 -25.38 34.08 6.66
CA HIS A 288 -26.43 33.58 7.52
C HIS A 288 -25.96 33.73 8.99
N TYR A 289 -26.60 34.63 9.76
CA TYR A 289 -26.26 34.90 11.16
C TYR A 289 -27.09 34.02 12.11
N GLY A 290 -26.51 33.68 13.27
CA GLY A 290 -27.17 32.80 14.25
C GLY A 290 -27.33 31.38 13.70
N GLY A 291 -26.81 31.15 12.49
CA GLY A 291 -26.59 29.84 12.00
C GLY A 291 -25.56 29.18 12.91
N THR A 292 -26.06 28.59 13.99
CA THR A 292 -25.21 27.72 14.78
C THR A 292 -24.55 26.76 13.83
N ALA A 293 -23.22 26.74 13.83
CA ALA A 293 -22.58 25.44 13.79
C ALA A 293 -23.27 24.66 14.93
N HIS A 294 -24.44 24.12 14.62
CA HIS A 294 -25.07 23.24 15.58
C HIS A 294 -24.15 22.03 15.60
N THR A 295 -23.83 21.57 16.77
CA THR A 295 -23.30 20.25 16.97
C THR A 295 -24.25 19.36 16.20
N HIS A 296 -23.80 18.83 15.05
CA HIS A 296 -24.67 17.98 14.27
C HIS A 296 -25.15 16.84 15.17
N SER A 297 -26.39 16.97 15.63
CA SER A 297 -27.08 15.88 16.30
C SER A 297 -27.67 15.01 15.21
N TYR A 298 -26.92 14.05 14.78
CA TYR A 298 -27.36 13.15 13.73
C TYR A 298 -28.38 12.15 14.26
N THR A 299 -29.51 12.11 13.61
CA THR A 299 -30.47 11.00 13.76
C THR A 299 -30.04 9.88 12.83
N ALA A 300 -29.79 8.72 13.40
CA ALA A 300 -29.38 7.54 12.65
C ALA A 300 -30.59 6.82 12.06
N ALA A 301 -30.57 6.57 10.77
CA ALA A 301 -31.52 5.70 10.07
C ALA A 301 -30.78 4.54 9.45
N VAL A 302 -31.02 3.33 9.96
CA VAL A 302 -30.35 2.12 9.50
C VAL A 302 -31.04 1.59 8.27
N THR A 303 -30.31 1.44 7.17
CA THR A 303 -30.70 0.67 5.99
C THR A 303 -30.08 -0.70 6.12
N ALA A 304 -30.90 -1.71 6.38
CA ALA A 304 -30.42 -3.09 6.51
C ALA A 304 -29.85 -3.58 5.17
N PRO A 305 -28.80 -4.42 5.18
CA PRO A 305 -28.31 -5.04 3.96
C PRO A 305 -29.35 -5.96 3.36
N THR A 306 -29.43 -5.95 2.03
CA THR A 306 -30.22 -6.91 1.27
C THR A 306 -29.35 -8.09 0.81
N CYS A 307 -29.92 -9.00 0.02
CA CYS A 307 -29.11 -10.08 -0.53
C CYS A 307 -28.00 -9.59 -1.48
N THR A 308 -28.21 -8.46 -2.14
CA THR A 308 -27.34 -7.95 -3.20
C THR A 308 -26.72 -6.59 -2.89
N GLU A 309 -27.28 -5.86 -1.95
CA GLU A 309 -26.83 -4.50 -1.62
C GLU A 309 -26.32 -4.42 -0.18
N GLN A 310 -25.26 -3.66 0.01
CA GLN A 310 -24.72 -3.33 1.33
C GLN A 310 -25.73 -2.56 2.17
N GLY A 311 -25.85 -2.92 3.43
CA GLY A 311 -26.52 -2.09 4.43
C GLY A 311 -25.61 -0.93 4.86
N TYR A 312 -26.19 0.12 5.34
CA TYR A 312 -25.49 1.29 5.89
C TYR A 312 -26.38 2.05 6.87
N THR A 313 -25.78 2.86 7.70
CA THR A 313 -26.50 3.80 8.53
C THR A 313 -26.40 5.19 7.89
N THR A 314 -27.55 5.82 7.58
CA THR A 314 -27.61 7.23 7.21
C THR A 314 -27.75 8.05 8.46
N TYR A 315 -26.83 8.94 8.68
CA TYR A 315 -26.84 9.92 9.75
C TYR A 315 -27.31 11.25 9.17
N THR A 316 -28.49 11.74 9.60
CA THR A 316 -29.07 12.99 9.10
C THR A 316 -29.23 13.98 10.23
N CYS A 317 -28.74 15.20 10.04
CA CYS A 317 -28.95 16.31 10.92
C CYS A 317 -30.17 17.14 10.50
N SER A 318 -30.80 17.79 11.45
CA SER A 318 -31.94 18.70 11.20
C SER A 318 -31.63 19.87 10.23
N CYS A 319 -30.32 20.15 10.01
CA CYS A 319 -29.88 21.14 9.03
C CYS A 319 -29.90 20.64 7.58
N GLY A 320 -30.15 19.34 7.37
CA GLY A 320 -30.11 18.72 6.05
C GLY A 320 -28.78 18.03 5.74
N ASP A 321 -27.75 18.23 6.57
CA ASP A 321 -26.49 17.51 6.42
C ASP A 321 -26.68 16.02 6.70
N SER A 322 -26.08 15.18 5.85
CA SER A 322 -26.20 13.73 6.00
C SER A 322 -24.97 13.01 5.44
N TYR A 323 -24.59 11.93 6.10
CA TYR A 323 -23.55 11.03 5.62
C TYR A 323 -23.95 9.58 5.87
N LYS A 324 -23.30 8.66 5.16
CA LYS A 324 -23.49 7.22 5.32
C LYS A 324 -22.26 6.61 5.97
N SER A 325 -22.48 5.74 6.95
CA SER A 325 -21.45 5.02 7.68
C SER A 325 -21.96 3.64 8.09
N ASP A 326 -21.18 2.90 8.87
CA ASP A 326 -21.53 1.58 9.41
C ASP A 326 -21.98 0.61 8.32
N TYR A 327 -21.24 0.59 7.23
CA TYR A 327 -21.53 -0.31 6.11
C TYR A 327 -21.44 -1.76 6.57
N LYS A 328 -22.46 -2.54 6.18
CA LYS A 328 -22.51 -4.00 6.37
C LYS A 328 -22.60 -4.65 5.00
N ASP A 329 -21.81 -5.67 4.81
CA ASP A 329 -21.82 -6.39 3.54
C ASP A 329 -23.21 -6.92 3.17
N ALA A 330 -23.47 -7.02 1.88
CA ALA A 330 -24.66 -7.69 1.37
C ALA A 330 -24.75 -9.11 1.94
N LEU A 331 -25.95 -9.50 2.33
CA LEU A 331 -26.19 -10.77 3.02
C LEU A 331 -25.92 -12.00 2.14
N GLY A 332 -25.77 -11.81 0.85
CA GLY A 332 -25.77 -12.88 -0.13
C GLY A 332 -27.15 -13.57 -0.23
N HIS A 333 -27.29 -14.45 -1.19
CA HIS A 333 -28.49 -15.29 -1.29
C HIS A 333 -28.32 -16.57 -0.47
N ASP A 334 -29.37 -16.89 0.27
CA ASP A 334 -29.51 -18.15 0.99
C ASP A 334 -30.61 -18.96 0.31
N TYR A 335 -30.21 -19.80 -0.64
CA TYR A 335 -31.15 -20.54 -1.45
C TYR A 335 -31.58 -21.84 -0.76
N GLN A 336 -32.91 -22.00 -0.54
CA GLN A 336 -33.53 -23.24 -0.12
C GLN A 336 -34.61 -23.61 -1.15
N ASN A 337 -34.59 -24.84 -1.60
CA ASN A 337 -35.54 -25.35 -2.63
C ASN A 337 -35.57 -24.46 -3.89
N GLY A 338 -34.40 -23.94 -4.32
CA GLY A 338 -34.28 -23.14 -5.52
C GLY A 338 -34.78 -21.70 -5.37
N THR A 339 -35.07 -21.24 -4.15
CA THR A 339 -35.54 -19.89 -3.88
C THR A 339 -34.81 -19.32 -2.67
N CYS A 340 -34.35 -18.09 -2.78
CA CYS A 340 -33.72 -17.42 -1.65
C CYS A 340 -34.73 -17.15 -0.54
N THR A 341 -34.43 -17.62 0.67
CA THR A 341 -35.30 -17.49 1.86
C THR A 341 -35.52 -16.06 2.30
N ARG A 342 -34.59 -15.14 1.91
CA ARG A 342 -34.62 -13.74 2.34
C ARG A 342 -35.31 -12.83 1.35
N CYS A 343 -35.14 -13.01 0.03
CA CYS A 343 -35.65 -12.09 -0.99
C CYS A 343 -36.56 -12.75 -2.03
N GLY A 344 -36.74 -14.07 -2.00
CA GLY A 344 -37.55 -14.78 -2.95
C GLY A 344 -36.94 -14.95 -4.35
N ALA A 345 -35.71 -14.46 -4.58
CA ALA A 345 -35.04 -14.63 -5.86
C ALA A 345 -34.82 -16.12 -6.17
N LYS A 346 -35.02 -16.50 -7.41
CA LYS A 346 -34.73 -17.87 -7.86
C LYS A 346 -33.23 -18.06 -7.98
N ASP A 347 -32.77 -19.23 -7.58
CA ASP A 347 -31.37 -19.64 -7.75
C ASP A 347 -31.06 -19.78 -9.24
N PRO A 348 -30.16 -18.98 -9.83
CA PRO A 348 -29.81 -19.08 -11.25
C PRO A 348 -29.10 -20.38 -11.61
N GLY A 349 -28.65 -21.15 -10.59
CA GLY A 349 -28.06 -22.48 -10.74
C GLY A 349 -28.99 -23.63 -10.39
N ALA A 350 -30.26 -23.34 -10.00
CA ALA A 350 -31.20 -24.39 -9.64
C ALA A 350 -31.64 -25.19 -10.88
N THR A 351 -31.14 -26.38 -10.97
CA THR A 351 -31.90 -27.48 -11.63
C THR A 351 -33.26 -27.64 -10.93
N PRO A 352 -34.32 -28.04 -11.64
CA PRO A 352 -35.67 -28.20 -11.02
C PRO A 352 -35.61 -28.94 -9.72
N PRO A 353 -36.49 -28.64 -8.74
CA PRO A 353 -36.42 -29.20 -7.39
C PRO A 353 -36.44 -30.71 -7.45
N HIS A 354 -35.34 -31.32 -7.16
CA HIS A 354 -35.23 -32.75 -6.91
C HIS A 354 -34.81 -32.93 -5.45
N THR A 355 -35.34 -33.93 -4.83
CA THR A 355 -34.85 -34.38 -3.53
C THR A 355 -33.44 -34.90 -3.73
N HIS A 356 -32.44 -34.24 -3.10
CA HIS A 356 -31.07 -34.71 -3.19
C HIS A 356 -30.96 -36.13 -2.56
N ASP A 357 -30.81 -37.12 -3.40
CA ASP A 357 -30.46 -38.48 -2.97
C ASP A 357 -28.93 -38.61 -2.93
N TYR A 358 -28.38 -38.30 -1.75
CA TYR A 358 -26.95 -38.33 -1.54
C TYR A 358 -26.44 -39.75 -1.31
N LYS A 359 -25.59 -40.20 -2.20
CA LYS A 359 -24.78 -41.42 -1.99
C LYS A 359 -23.52 -41.05 -1.21
N SER A 360 -23.33 -41.75 -0.10
CA SER A 360 -22.16 -41.53 0.76
C SER A 360 -20.99 -42.42 0.35
N VAL A 361 -19.80 -41.87 0.37
CA VAL A 361 -18.53 -42.59 0.21
C VAL A 361 -17.63 -42.20 1.37
N VAL A 362 -17.26 -43.19 2.17
CA VAL A 362 -16.34 -42.98 3.30
C VAL A 362 -14.90 -43.08 2.85
N THR A 363 -14.16 -42.02 3.03
CA THR A 363 -12.69 -42.00 2.88
C THR A 363 -12.10 -42.22 4.26
N LYS A 364 -11.49 -43.37 4.49
CA LYS A 364 -10.85 -43.69 5.77
C LYS A 364 -9.62 -42.79 6.00
N PRO A 365 -9.36 -42.42 7.25
CA PRO A 365 -8.14 -41.64 7.54
C PRO A 365 -6.90 -42.50 7.28
N THR A 366 -5.88 -41.87 6.78
CA THR A 366 -4.53 -42.43 6.65
C THR A 366 -3.65 -41.91 7.79
N CYS A 367 -2.38 -42.29 7.79
CA CYS A 367 -1.45 -41.79 8.81
C CYS A 367 -1.30 -40.26 8.76
N THR A 368 -1.43 -39.65 7.55
CA THR A 368 -1.14 -38.23 7.33
C THR A 368 -2.38 -37.42 6.90
N GLN A 369 -3.46 -38.08 6.50
CA GLN A 369 -4.66 -37.38 6.02
C GLN A 369 -5.87 -37.78 6.88
N ALA A 370 -6.67 -36.79 7.19
CA ALA A 370 -7.97 -36.96 7.85
C ALA A 370 -8.93 -37.78 6.97
N GLY A 371 -9.69 -38.68 7.58
CA GLY A 371 -10.83 -39.36 6.95
C GLY A 371 -12.04 -38.44 6.92
N TYR A 372 -12.97 -38.68 6.02
CA TYR A 372 -14.25 -37.98 5.91
C TYR A 372 -15.25 -38.78 5.09
N THR A 373 -16.51 -38.47 5.26
CA THR A 373 -17.57 -39.00 4.41
C THR A 373 -17.93 -37.96 3.35
N THR A 374 -17.82 -38.30 2.07
CA THR A 374 -18.31 -37.49 0.97
C THR A 374 -19.71 -37.93 0.60
N TYR A 375 -20.66 -37.01 0.58
CA TYR A 375 -22.01 -37.19 0.10
C TYR A 375 -22.14 -36.55 -1.26
N THR A 376 -22.50 -37.32 -2.29
CA THR A 376 -22.62 -36.82 -3.67
C THR A 376 -24.00 -37.14 -4.22
N CYS A 377 -24.69 -36.14 -4.73
CA CYS A 377 -25.95 -36.29 -5.45
C CYS A 377 -25.70 -36.42 -6.96
N SER A 378 -26.58 -37.07 -7.67
CA SER A 378 -26.54 -37.23 -9.13
C SER A 378 -26.56 -35.87 -9.90
N CYS A 379 -27.00 -34.79 -9.25
CA CYS A 379 -26.94 -33.43 -9.79
C CYS A 379 -25.55 -32.79 -9.74
N GLY A 380 -24.54 -33.47 -9.17
CA GLY A 380 -23.18 -32.92 -8.97
C GLY A 380 -22.98 -32.20 -7.66
N SER A 381 -24.02 -31.95 -6.88
CA SER A 381 -23.88 -31.39 -5.52
C SER A 381 -23.17 -32.38 -4.61
N SER A 382 -22.14 -31.90 -3.89
CA SER A 382 -21.42 -32.74 -2.93
C SER A 382 -20.97 -31.95 -1.74
N TYR A 383 -20.90 -32.61 -0.57
CA TYR A 383 -20.34 -32.04 0.64
C TYR A 383 -19.59 -33.12 1.43
N LYS A 384 -18.75 -32.70 2.35
CA LYS A 384 -17.97 -33.59 3.21
C LYS A 384 -18.33 -33.38 4.68
N THR A 385 -18.45 -34.47 5.41
CA THR A 385 -18.74 -34.44 6.86
C THR A 385 -18.02 -35.60 7.55
N ASP A 386 -18.30 -35.80 8.82
CA ASP A 386 -17.77 -36.91 9.63
C ASP A 386 -16.22 -36.97 9.57
N TYR A 387 -15.58 -35.81 9.65
CA TYR A 387 -14.14 -35.76 9.66
C TYR A 387 -13.56 -36.50 10.85
N THR A 388 -12.69 -37.46 10.55
CA THR A 388 -11.89 -38.16 11.56
C THR A 388 -10.44 -37.73 11.40
N ALA A 389 -9.79 -37.44 12.51
CA ALA A 389 -8.38 -37.02 12.47
C ALA A 389 -7.50 -38.06 11.77
N ALA A 390 -6.41 -37.60 11.15
CA ALA A 390 -5.38 -38.49 10.64
C ALA A 390 -4.89 -39.42 11.78
N LEU A 391 -4.65 -40.68 11.44
CA LEU A 391 -4.30 -41.71 12.44
C LEU A 391 -2.94 -41.49 13.10
N GLY A 392 -2.12 -40.60 12.56
CA GLY A 392 -0.74 -40.47 12.93
C GLY A 392 0.08 -41.71 12.53
N HIS A 393 1.38 -41.61 12.68
CA HIS A 393 2.25 -42.74 12.50
C HIS A 393 2.44 -43.49 13.82
N ASP A 394 2.31 -44.81 13.79
CA ASP A 394 2.59 -45.72 14.91
C ASP A 394 3.83 -46.54 14.54
N TYR A 395 4.98 -46.09 14.99
CA TYR A 395 6.25 -46.66 14.61
C TYR A 395 6.66 -47.82 15.52
N LYS A 396 6.90 -48.99 14.91
CA LYS A 396 7.56 -50.14 15.56
C LYS A 396 8.80 -50.53 14.74
N ASN A 397 9.92 -50.68 15.41
CA ASN A 397 11.19 -51.01 14.79
C ASN A 397 11.54 -50.09 13.60
N GLY A 398 11.30 -48.80 13.76
CA GLY A 398 11.63 -47.77 12.74
C GLY A 398 10.71 -47.74 11.51
N THR A 399 9.59 -48.46 11.56
CA THR A 399 8.62 -48.50 10.46
C THR A 399 7.19 -48.36 11.00
N CYS A 400 6.40 -47.50 10.36
CA CYS A 400 4.99 -47.34 10.74
C CYS A 400 4.21 -48.63 10.42
N THR A 401 3.54 -49.16 11.45
CA THR A 401 2.77 -50.41 11.36
C THR A 401 1.56 -50.30 10.44
N ARG A 402 1.08 -49.09 10.18
CA ARG A 402 -0.14 -48.82 9.39
C ARG A 402 0.15 -48.53 7.91
N CYS A 403 1.23 -47.82 7.57
CA CYS A 403 1.49 -47.40 6.21
C CYS A 403 2.87 -47.79 5.69
N GLY A 404 3.72 -48.39 6.50
CA GLY A 404 5.09 -48.78 6.09
C GLY A 404 6.08 -47.61 6.01
N ALA A 405 5.66 -46.38 6.31
CA ALA A 405 6.57 -45.23 6.31
C ALA A 405 7.67 -45.42 7.34
N LYS A 406 8.89 -45.08 7.01
CA LYS A 406 10.00 -45.07 7.99
C LYS A 406 9.84 -43.92 8.98
N ASP A 407 10.18 -44.18 10.22
CA ASP A 407 10.17 -43.19 11.29
C ASP A 407 11.24 -42.12 11.02
N PRO A 408 10.86 -40.85 10.81
CA PRO A 408 11.83 -39.78 10.59
C PRO A 408 12.61 -39.42 11.86
N GLY A 409 12.18 -39.90 13.03
CA GLY A 409 12.85 -39.72 14.32
C GLY A 409 13.82 -40.84 14.70
N VAL A 410 13.77 -41.97 14.02
CA VAL A 410 14.71 -43.09 14.20
C VAL A 410 15.62 -43.18 12.99
N THR A 411 16.45 -42.18 12.80
CA THR A 411 17.74 -42.45 12.20
C THR A 411 18.57 -43.17 13.28
N PRO A 412 19.07 -44.41 13.05
CA PRO A 412 20.17 -44.87 13.86
C PRO A 412 21.23 -43.77 13.82
N PRO A 413 21.99 -43.51 14.90
CA PRO A 413 23.07 -42.54 14.82
C PRO A 413 24.05 -43.05 13.77
N HIS A 414 23.90 -42.55 12.54
CA HIS A 414 24.83 -42.73 11.47
C HIS A 414 25.52 -41.40 11.25
N THR A 415 26.82 -41.46 11.17
CA THR A 415 27.60 -40.35 10.62
C THR A 415 27.14 -40.19 9.18
N HIS A 416 26.61 -39.02 8.83
CA HIS A 416 26.19 -38.75 7.46
C HIS A 416 27.42 -38.91 6.53
N ASP A 417 27.37 -39.93 5.72
CA ASP A 417 28.36 -40.14 4.63
C ASP A 417 27.79 -39.46 3.37
N TYR A 418 28.21 -38.22 3.18
CA TYR A 418 27.74 -37.43 2.06
C TYR A 418 28.57 -37.73 0.82
N LYS A 419 27.93 -38.19 -0.24
CA LYS A 419 28.50 -38.26 -1.59
C LYS A 419 28.35 -36.92 -2.30
N SER A 420 29.45 -36.41 -2.80
CA SER A 420 29.48 -35.10 -3.47
C SER A 420 29.25 -35.25 -4.94
N VAL A 421 28.33 -34.45 -5.49
CA VAL A 421 28.08 -34.34 -6.92
C VAL A 421 28.32 -32.89 -7.33
N VAL A 422 29.29 -32.68 -8.22
CA VAL A 422 29.65 -31.33 -8.69
C VAL A 422 28.82 -30.98 -9.92
N THR A 423 28.03 -29.92 -9.81
CA THR A 423 27.36 -29.28 -10.95
C THR A 423 28.20 -28.10 -11.40
N LYS A 424 28.77 -28.21 -12.61
CA LYS A 424 29.59 -27.14 -13.18
C LYS A 424 28.74 -25.95 -13.55
N PRO A 425 29.24 -24.70 -13.40
CA PRO A 425 28.52 -23.52 -13.83
C PRO A 425 28.33 -23.51 -15.35
N THR A 426 27.18 -23.01 -15.79
CA THR A 426 26.90 -22.70 -17.20
C THR A 426 27.12 -21.21 -17.46
N CYS A 427 26.79 -20.70 -18.62
CA CYS A 427 26.89 -19.29 -18.92
C CYS A 427 25.92 -18.45 -18.05
N THR A 428 24.78 -19.01 -17.69
CA THR A 428 23.69 -18.33 -17.00
C THR A 428 23.42 -18.85 -15.59
N GLU A 429 23.85 -20.07 -15.26
CA GLU A 429 23.59 -20.70 -13.99
C GLU A 429 24.86 -20.93 -13.18
N ARG A 430 24.77 -20.73 -11.87
CA ARG A 430 25.86 -20.99 -10.91
C ARG A 430 26.16 -22.49 -10.83
N GLY A 431 27.43 -22.85 -10.73
CA GLY A 431 27.84 -24.20 -10.33
C GLY A 431 27.79 -24.34 -8.80
N TYR A 432 27.68 -25.59 -8.34
CA TYR A 432 27.72 -25.92 -6.91
C TYR A 432 28.13 -27.38 -6.72
N THR A 433 28.55 -27.70 -5.51
CA THR A 433 28.74 -29.08 -5.07
C THR A 433 27.53 -29.46 -4.21
N GLU A 434 26.76 -30.46 -4.63
CA GLU A 434 25.68 -31.02 -3.81
C GLU A 434 26.21 -32.25 -3.07
N HIS A 435 26.05 -32.24 -1.78
CA HIS A 435 26.38 -33.30 -0.84
C HIS A 435 25.11 -34.05 -0.50
N VAL A 436 24.99 -35.31 -0.91
CA VAL A 436 23.79 -36.13 -0.69
C VAL A 436 24.12 -37.35 0.14
N CYS A 437 23.41 -37.50 1.26
CA CYS A 437 23.47 -38.69 2.08
C CYS A 437 22.43 -39.71 1.62
N SER A 438 22.75 -40.98 1.77
CA SER A 438 21.78 -42.07 1.46
C SER A 438 20.49 -42.01 2.29
N CYS A 439 20.45 -41.23 3.36
CA CYS A 439 19.25 -40.94 4.15
C CYS A 439 18.30 -39.89 3.53
N GLY A 440 18.70 -39.29 2.39
CA GLY A 440 17.95 -38.21 1.74
C GLY A 440 18.29 -36.80 2.22
N SER A 441 19.15 -36.65 3.22
CA SER A 441 19.66 -35.33 3.63
C SER A 441 20.64 -34.82 2.57
N SER A 442 20.47 -33.57 2.14
CA SER A 442 21.41 -32.94 1.20
C SER A 442 21.62 -31.45 1.54
N TYR A 443 22.77 -30.93 1.17
CA TYR A 443 23.11 -29.52 1.24
C TYR A 443 24.05 -29.15 0.09
N LYS A 444 24.12 -27.89 -0.27
CA LYS A 444 24.95 -27.40 -1.38
C LYS A 444 26.04 -26.48 -0.86
N THR A 445 27.25 -26.67 -1.39
CA THR A 445 28.44 -25.87 -1.09
C THR A 445 29.19 -25.49 -2.35
N ASP A 446 30.29 -24.80 -2.23
CA ASP A 446 31.25 -24.48 -3.28
C ASP A 446 30.59 -23.86 -4.51
N TYR A 447 29.68 -22.90 -4.22
CA TYR A 447 29.01 -22.17 -5.29
C TYR A 447 30.05 -21.41 -6.13
N THR A 448 30.03 -21.66 -7.43
CA THR A 448 30.83 -20.92 -8.41
C THR A 448 29.92 -20.05 -9.25
N ALA A 449 30.32 -18.82 -9.49
CA ALA A 449 29.52 -17.90 -10.30
C ALA A 449 29.25 -18.49 -11.69
N ALA A 450 28.12 -18.12 -12.30
CA ALA A 450 27.86 -18.38 -13.69
C ALA A 450 29.01 -17.83 -14.53
N LEU A 451 29.39 -18.56 -15.56
CA LEU A 451 30.58 -18.24 -16.37
C LEU A 451 30.43 -16.97 -17.22
N GLY A 452 29.21 -16.44 -17.32
CA GLY A 452 28.89 -15.39 -18.28
C GLY A 452 29.03 -15.87 -19.72
N HIS A 453 28.60 -15.03 -20.65
CA HIS A 453 28.82 -15.28 -22.06
C HIS A 453 30.18 -14.71 -22.50
N ASP A 454 30.93 -15.49 -23.27
CA ASP A 454 32.18 -15.08 -23.89
C ASP A 454 31.98 -15.16 -25.39
N TYR A 455 31.66 -14.01 -26.00
CA TYR A 455 31.28 -13.97 -27.42
C TYR A 455 32.50 -13.82 -28.33
N LYS A 456 32.53 -14.67 -29.36
CA LYS A 456 33.52 -14.61 -30.44
C LYS A 456 32.80 -14.90 -31.76
N ASN A 457 32.90 -14.00 -32.73
CA ASN A 457 32.19 -14.08 -34.00
C ASN A 457 30.67 -14.23 -33.79
N ASP A 458 30.10 -13.36 -32.94
CA ASP A 458 28.66 -13.26 -32.62
C ASP A 458 28.04 -14.49 -31.95
N LEU A 459 28.87 -15.43 -31.51
CA LEU A 459 28.42 -16.59 -30.76
C LEU A 459 29.22 -16.78 -29.48
N CYS A 460 28.52 -17.13 -28.41
CA CYS A 460 29.17 -17.51 -27.16
C CYS A 460 29.98 -18.81 -27.37
N THR A 461 31.27 -18.76 -27.09
CA THR A 461 32.20 -19.90 -27.27
C THR A 461 31.89 -21.09 -26.37
N ARG A 462 31.09 -20.89 -25.32
CA ARG A 462 30.75 -21.90 -24.31
C ARG A 462 29.41 -22.56 -24.53
N CYS A 463 28.38 -21.80 -24.96
CA CYS A 463 27.01 -22.32 -25.08
C CYS A 463 26.39 -22.10 -26.46
N GLY A 464 27.06 -21.41 -27.38
CA GLY A 464 26.56 -21.14 -28.73
C GLY A 464 25.47 -20.06 -28.79
N ALA A 465 25.12 -19.40 -27.65
CA ALA A 465 24.14 -18.29 -27.66
C ALA A 465 24.67 -17.15 -28.52
N LYS A 466 23.78 -16.52 -29.29
CA LYS A 466 24.12 -15.34 -30.09
C LYS A 466 24.38 -14.14 -29.19
N ASP A 467 25.36 -13.30 -29.58
CA ASP A 467 25.62 -12.01 -28.89
C ASP A 467 24.47 -11.05 -29.17
N PRO A 468 23.74 -10.63 -28.14
CA PRO A 468 22.64 -9.69 -28.30
C PRO A 468 23.09 -8.29 -28.74
N SER A 469 24.37 -7.95 -28.60
CA SER A 469 24.94 -6.65 -28.99
C SER A 469 25.53 -6.65 -30.41
N ALA A 470 25.65 -7.80 -31.08
CA ALA A 470 26.42 -7.97 -32.32
C ALA A 470 25.63 -7.66 -33.60
N HIS A 471 24.37 -7.18 -33.52
CA HIS A 471 23.60 -6.86 -34.72
C HIS A 471 23.00 -5.48 -34.65
N THR A 472 22.90 -4.82 -35.78
CA THR A 472 22.06 -3.64 -35.93
C THR A 472 20.61 -4.10 -35.85
N HIS A 473 19.85 -3.59 -34.87
CA HIS A 473 18.45 -3.99 -34.71
C HIS A 473 17.64 -3.62 -35.94
N ASP A 474 17.12 -4.61 -36.64
CA ASP A 474 16.17 -4.46 -37.74
C ASP A 474 14.75 -4.64 -37.19
N TYR A 475 14.12 -3.54 -36.81
CA TYR A 475 12.82 -3.53 -36.16
C TYR A 475 11.68 -3.59 -37.19
N LYS A 476 10.86 -4.63 -37.13
CA LYS A 476 9.58 -4.71 -37.86
C LYS A 476 8.47 -4.09 -37.01
N ALA A 477 7.75 -3.15 -37.60
CA ALA A 477 6.64 -2.47 -36.97
C ALA A 477 5.35 -3.27 -37.10
N THR A 478 4.65 -3.46 -35.98
CA THR A 478 3.29 -4.02 -35.94
C THR A 478 2.37 -2.99 -35.26
N VAL A 479 1.38 -2.51 -36.00
CA VAL A 479 0.45 -1.48 -35.54
C VAL A 479 -0.75 -2.12 -34.83
N THR A 480 -0.97 -1.78 -33.58
CA THR A 480 -2.22 -2.05 -32.86
C THR A 480 -3.10 -0.83 -32.94
N LYS A 481 -4.23 -0.95 -33.66
CA LYS A 481 -5.17 0.17 -33.82
C LYS A 481 -5.84 0.51 -32.49
N PRO A 482 -6.18 1.79 -32.24
CA PRO A 482 -6.90 2.19 -31.04
C PRO A 482 -8.31 1.58 -31.04
N THR A 483 -8.82 1.29 -29.85
CA THR A 483 -10.22 0.92 -29.60
C THR A 483 -10.92 2.09 -28.90
N CYS A 484 -12.21 1.96 -28.61
CA CYS A 484 -12.95 2.99 -27.87
C CYS A 484 -12.45 3.19 -26.43
N THR A 485 -11.70 2.24 -25.88
CA THR A 485 -11.23 2.23 -24.50
C THR A 485 -9.71 2.23 -24.36
N GLU A 486 -8.97 1.94 -25.44
CA GLU A 486 -7.51 1.83 -25.39
C GLU A 486 -6.86 2.60 -26.53
N ARG A 487 -5.73 3.26 -26.22
CA ARG A 487 -4.90 3.94 -27.23
C ARG A 487 -4.20 2.92 -28.10
N GLY A 488 -4.17 3.16 -29.41
CA GLY A 488 -3.34 2.39 -30.33
C GLY A 488 -1.85 2.62 -30.06
N TYR A 489 -1.05 1.67 -30.47
CA TYR A 489 0.42 1.77 -30.39
C TYR A 489 1.06 0.95 -31.50
N THR A 490 2.32 1.27 -31.81
CA THR A 490 3.12 0.49 -32.72
C THR A 490 4.16 -0.28 -31.90
N THR A 491 4.17 -1.59 -32.02
CA THR A 491 5.24 -2.43 -31.47
C THR A 491 6.31 -2.62 -32.54
N TYR A 492 7.53 -2.29 -32.20
CA TYR A 492 8.71 -2.52 -33.00
C TYR A 492 9.44 -3.73 -32.46
N THR A 493 9.52 -4.82 -33.23
CA THR A 493 10.17 -6.06 -32.80
C THR A 493 11.35 -6.35 -33.71
N CYS A 494 12.53 -6.55 -33.12
CA CYS A 494 13.71 -6.95 -33.87
C CYS A 494 13.55 -8.38 -34.37
N SER A 495 13.67 -8.58 -35.67
CA SER A 495 13.50 -9.90 -36.30
C SER A 495 14.60 -10.90 -35.97
N VAL A 496 15.73 -10.43 -35.39
CA VAL A 496 16.90 -11.24 -35.09
C VAL A 496 16.95 -11.69 -33.64
N CYS A 497 16.75 -10.76 -32.69
CA CYS A 497 16.89 -11.06 -31.25
C CYS A 497 15.54 -11.12 -30.50
N GLY A 498 14.43 -10.69 -31.14
CA GLY A 498 13.12 -10.62 -30.48
C GLY A 498 12.93 -9.41 -29.55
N ASP A 499 13.96 -8.57 -29.40
CA ASP A 499 13.85 -7.35 -28.61
C ASP A 499 12.76 -6.44 -29.16
N SER A 500 11.93 -5.85 -28.27
CA SER A 500 10.80 -5.07 -28.71
C SER A 500 10.53 -3.87 -27.82
N TYR A 501 10.09 -2.77 -28.42
CA TYR A 501 9.61 -1.59 -27.73
C TYR A 501 8.32 -1.04 -28.35
N LYS A 502 7.55 -0.29 -27.56
CA LYS A 502 6.32 0.35 -28.03
C LYS A 502 6.58 1.81 -28.31
N GLY A 503 6.25 2.24 -29.55
CA GLY A 503 6.20 3.65 -29.92
C GLY A 503 4.79 4.20 -29.75
N SER A 504 4.67 5.48 -29.38
CA SER A 504 3.39 6.18 -29.27
C SER A 504 2.89 6.61 -30.66
N TYR A 505 1.55 6.60 -30.86
CA TYR A 505 0.88 7.38 -31.90
C TYR A 505 0.65 8.78 -31.42
#